data_fa9aee9072041cb446c966c830869f14
#
_entry.id   fa9aee9072041cb446c966c830869f14
#
_cell.length_a   1.000
_cell.length_b   1.000
_cell.length_c   1.000
_cell.angle_alpha   90.00
_cell.angle_beta   90.00
_cell.angle_gamma   90.00
#
_symmetry.space_group_name_H-M   'P 1'
#
loop_
_entity.id
_entity.type
_entity.pdbx_description
1 polymer ?
#
loop_
_entity_poly.entity_id
_entity_poly.type
_entity_poly.pdbx_seq_one_letter_code
_entity_poly.pdbx_strand_id
1 'polypeptide(L)'
;MRPARLTFPAHAGTSSSPRGAVRLGAAATASLLLLGGCAVTPAAQPAPAGSESAPATQPSVSTSVTPTPTATVTPTSPPDPLAHLSAAKRKQFKACLPKTLRAGSSGTCVTLLQTELKKAGFYPWAKTRYVSVAGANAILNYQRSRGLDADGWVGKDTWLALATKAPTVSKELPKTCFTKGVVLCVDQAHRTLTWLRNGKVVKKFKVRLGGYAQHAKTHIWRNFPTANGTWKVYDKQVNPASENYGSGAMPYSTMFYPDMYVHYSSGFNRVGYAQSSHGCVNIGKLSDAIWIFKNTPIGAKVHIFSPRATA
;
A
#
# COMPACT_ATOMS: atom_id res chain seq x y z
N MET A 1 40.24 -24.96 32.46
CA MET A 1 39.28 -24.08 33.17
C MET A 1 37.90 -24.35 32.60
N ARG A 2 37.00 -24.92 33.39
CA ARG A 2 35.60 -25.24 32.99
C ARG A 2 34.68 -24.06 33.36
N PRO A 3 33.72 -23.66 32.58
CA PRO A 3 32.76 -22.64 32.99
C PRO A 3 31.66 -23.24 33.89
N ALA A 4 31.29 -22.47 34.93
CA ALA A 4 30.30 -22.80 35.93
C ALA A 4 28.86 -22.78 35.37
N ARG A 5 28.05 -23.77 35.76
CA ARG A 5 26.60 -23.82 35.53
C ARG A 5 25.91 -22.97 36.59
N LEU A 6 25.10 -22.03 36.16
CA LEU A 6 24.15 -21.31 37.03
C LEU A 6 22.78 -22.02 36.96
N THR A 7 22.35 -22.54 38.09
CA THR A 7 21.04 -23.14 38.34
C THR A 7 20.10 -22.05 38.87
N PHE A 8 18.91 -21.90 38.25
CA PHE A 8 17.82 -21.07 38.76
C PHE A 8 16.78 -21.92 39.48
N PRO A 9 16.21 -21.47 40.62
CA PRO A 9 15.18 -22.20 41.32
C PRO A 9 13.80 -21.98 40.69
N ALA A 10 12.99 -23.05 40.63
CA ALA A 10 11.60 -23.04 40.24
C ALA A 10 10.74 -22.53 41.40
N HIS A 11 9.92 -21.51 41.16
CA HIS A 11 8.82 -21.15 42.04
C HIS A 11 7.52 -21.75 41.53
N ALA A 12 6.97 -22.67 42.34
CA ALA A 12 5.61 -23.15 42.24
C ALA A 12 4.65 -22.12 42.87
N GLY A 13 3.73 -21.59 42.10
CA GLY A 13 2.66 -20.73 42.58
C GLY A 13 1.30 -21.35 42.29
N THR A 14 0.62 -21.82 43.33
CA THR A 14 -0.74 -22.34 43.33
C THR A 14 -1.76 -21.19 43.10
N SER A 15 -2.62 -21.32 42.11
CA SER A 15 -3.75 -20.41 41.91
C SER A 15 -5.06 -21.05 42.39
N SER A 16 -5.68 -20.43 43.36
CA SER A 16 -7.06 -20.67 43.78
C SER A 16 -8.01 -19.71 43.04
N SER A 17 -9.01 -20.29 42.40
CA SER A 17 -10.13 -19.59 41.76
C SER A 17 -11.25 -19.37 42.76
N PRO A 18 -11.99 -18.26 42.74
CA PRO A 18 -13.35 -18.21 43.27
C PRO A 18 -14.40 -18.14 42.15
N ARG A 19 -15.31 -19.10 42.17
CA ARG A 19 -16.57 -19.10 41.45
C ARG A 19 -17.51 -18.05 42.05
N GLY A 20 -17.96 -17.09 41.27
CA GLY A 20 -19.06 -16.20 41.61
C GLY A 20 -20.16 -16.30 40.57
N ALA A 21 -21.26 -16.95 40.94
CA ALA A 21 -22.49 -16.97 40.17
C ALA A 21 -23.27 -15.67 40.37
N VAL A 22 -23.70 -15.01 39.33
CA VAL A 22 -24.72 -13.96 39.39
C VAL A 22 -25.79 -14.20 38.31
N ARG A 23 -27.03 -14.07 38.77
CA ARG A 23 -28.31 -14.47 38.20
C ARG A 23 -28.73 -13.63 36.98
N LEU A 24 -29.54 -14.28 36.14
CA LEU A 24 -30.40 -13.70 35.11
C LEU A 24 -31.33 -12.60 35.63
N GLY A 25 -31.47 -11.53 34.88
CA GLY A 25 -32.56 -10.59 34.92
C GLY A 25 -33.01 -10.28 33.52
N ALA A 26 -34.13 -10.86 33.10
CA ALA A 26 -34.83 -10.54 31.87
C ALA A 26 -35.70 -9.29 32.10
N ALA A 27 -35.60 -8.32 31.21
CA ALA A 27 -36.63 -7.29 31.05
C ALA A 27 -36.80 -7.02 29.56
N ALA A 28 -37.88 -7.53 29.03
CA ALA A 28 -38.41 -7.20 27.72
C ALA A 28 -39.21 -5.89 27.82
N THR A 29 -38.87 -4.92 26.97
CA THR A 29 -39.78 -3.83 26.63
C THR A 29 -39.84 -3.69 25.13
N ALA A 30 -40.95 -4.11 24.58
CA ALA A 30 -41.39 -3.84 23.22
C ALA A 30 -41.83 -2.38 23.12
N SER A 31 -41.30 -1.66 22.14
CA SER A 31 -41.86 -0.39 21.69
C SER A 31 -42.03 -0.43 20.19
N LEU A 32 -43.28 -0.56 19.79
CA LEU A 32 -43.83 -0.37 18.46
C LEU A 32 -43.79 1.14 18.14
N LEU A 33 -43.23 1.57 17.06
CA LEU A 33 -43.51 2.87 16.45
C LEU A 33 -43.44 2.76 14.92
N LEU A 34 -44.61 2.85 14.40
CA LEU A 34 -45.25 3.34 13.19
C LEU A 34 -44.35 3.79 12.01
N LEU A 35 -44.71 3.19 10.88
CA LEU A 35 -44.42 3.52 9.49
C LEU A 35 -44.74 4.99 9.14
N GLY A 36 -43.83 5.67 8.53
CA GLY A 36 -44.02 6.89 7.77
C GLY A 36 -43.22 6.79 6.47
N GLY A 37 -43.83 6.30 5.40
CA GLY A 37 -43.26 6.25 4.07
C GLY A 37 -43.32 7.63 3.43
N CYS A 38 -42.20 8.12 2.93
CA CYS A 38 -42.14 9.17 1.89
C CYS A 38 -41.41 8.57 0.70
N ALA A 39 -42.19 8.21 -0.31
CA ALA A 39 -41.68 7.89 -1.63
C ALA A 39 -41.23 9.19 -2.31
N VAL A 40 -39.93 9.27 -2.65
CA VAL A 40 -39.41 10.32 -3.51
C VAL A 40 -39.20 9.71 -4.90
N THR A 41 -40.05 10.13 -5.85
CA THR A 41 -39.94 9.84 -7.29
C THR A 41 -38.75 10.62 -7.88
N PRO A 42 -37.89 10.00 -8.72
CA PRO A 42 -36.89 10.73 -9.45
C PRO A 42 -37.51 11.47 -10.63
N ALA A 43 -37.29 12.79 -10.72
CA ALA A 43 -37.69 13.64 -11.84
C ALA A 43 -36.85 13.28 -13.08
N ALA A 44 -37.55 13.07 -14.20
CA ALA A 44 -36.96 12.88 -15.52
C ALA A 44 -36.30 14.16 -16.03
N GLN A 45 -35.06 14.06 -16.52
CA GLN A 45 -34.44 15.14 -17.29
C GLN A 45 -34.96 15.16 -18.72
N PRO A 46 -35.24 16.35 -19.32
CA PRO A 46 -35.60 16.45 -20.71
C PRO A 46 -34.37 16.33 -21.63
N ALA A 47 -34.53 15.58 -22.72
CA ALA A 47 -33.56 15.47 -23.80
C ALA A 47 -33.42 16.77 -24.59
N PRO A 48 -32.23 17.12 -25.12
CA PRO A 48 -32.10 18.26 -26.01
C PRO A 48 -32.60 17.93 -27.41
N ALA A 49 -33.36 18.87 -27.94
CA ALA A 49 -33.95 18.85 -29.30
C ALA A 49 -32.87 18.84 -30.39
N GLY A 50 -33.05 18.00 -31.38
CA GLY A 50 -32.22 17.93 -32.56
C GLY A 50 -32.41 19.17 -33.45
N SER A 51 -31.29 19.72 -33.90
CA SER A 51 -31.26 20.69 -35.00
C SER A 51 -31.01 19.95 -36.30
N GLU A 52 -31.99 19.97 -37.15
CA GLU A 52 -31.99 19.51 -38.53
C GLU A 52 -31.23 20.53 -39.39
N SER A 53 -30.13 20.13 -40.03
CA SER A 53 -29.42 20.96 -41.01
C SER A 53 -29.51 20.32 -42.38
N ALA A 54 -30.04 21.11 -43.34
CA ALA A 54 -30.27 20.80 -44.73
C ALA A 54 -28.98 20.44 -45.51
N PRO A 55 -29.09 19.68 -46.61
CA PRO A 55 -27.94 19.23 -47.41
C PRO A 55 -27.42 20.33 -48.33
N ALA A 56 -26.13 20.64 -48.20
CA ALA A 56 -25.41 21.47 -49.15
C ALA A 56 -24.89 20.61 -50.30
N THR A 57 -25.29 20.93 -51.51
CA THR A 57 -24.85 20.37 -52.79
C THR A 57 -23.39 20.74 -53.05
N GLN A 58 -22.49 19.77 -53.11
CA GLN A 58 -21.12 19.97 -53.57
C GLN A 58 -20.99 19.64 -55.08
N PRO A 59 -20.25 20.43 -55.87
CA PRO A 59 -19.91 20.07 -57.21
C PRO A 59 -18.80 19.01 -57.24
N SER A 60 -19.04 17.92 -57.95
CA SER A 60 -18.08 16.88 -58.24
C SER A 60 -16.99 17.38 -59.17
N VAL A 61 -15.78 17.52 -58.68
CA VAL A 61 -14.57 17.65 -59.53
C VAL A 61 -13.88 16.27 -59.52
N SER A 62 -13.98 15.61 -60.69
CA SER A 62 -13.34 14.31 -60.92
C SER A 62 -11.90 14.56 -61.32
N THR A 63 -10.95 14.48 -60.37
CA THR A 63 -9.52 14.38 -60.67
C THR A 63 -9.08 12.92 -60.59
N SER A 64 -8.82 12.35 -61.76
CA SER A 64 -8.19 11.03 -61.89
C SER A 64 -6.76 11.09 -61.37
N VAL A 65 -6.51 10.58 -60.19
CA VAL A 65 -5.16 10.37 -59.63
C VAL A 65 -4.79 8.89 -59.83
N THR A 66 -3.73 8.70 -60.61
CA THR A 66 -3.08 7.41 -60.79
C THR A 66 -2.57 6.93 -59.41
N PRO A 67 -2.91 5.70 -58.95
CA PRO A 67 -2.43 5.22 -57.68
C PRO A 67 -0.91 4.94 -57.75
N THR A 68 -0.14 5.76 -57.01
CA THR A 68 1.24 5.43 -56.71
C THR A 68 1.28 4.16 -55.81
N PRO A 69 2.13 3.16 -56.11
CA PRO A 69 2.17 1.96 -55.29
C PRO A 69 2.56 2.33 -53.84
N THR A 70 1.60 2.21 -52.94
CA THR A 70 1.84 2.35 -51.50
C THR A 70 2.75 1.20 -51.05
N ALA A 71 3.95 1.54 -50.61
CA ALA A 71 4.86 0.57 -50.01
C ALA A 71 4.15 -0.11 -48.83
N THR A 72 3.94 -1.40 -48.93
CA THR A 72 3.37 -2.24 -47.87
C THR A 72 4.36 -2.27 -46.71
N VAL A 73 4.17 -1.42 -45.71
CA VAL A 73 4.88 -1.48 -44.43
C VAL A 73 4.48 -2.78 -43.75
N THR A 74 5.34 -3.77 -43.81
CA THR A 74 5.19 -5.01 -43.02
C THR A 74 5.13 -4.60 -41.53
N PRO A 75 4.08 -4.94 -40.78
CA PRO A 75 3.98 -4.59 -39.37
C PRO A 75 5.12 -5.28 -38.63
N THR A 76 6.13 -4.52 -38.22
CA THR A 76 7.22 -5.03 -37.35
C THR A 76 6.61 -5.38 -36.02
N SER A 77 6.58 -6.67 -35.70
CA SER A 77 6.13 -7.13 -34.37
C SER A 77 6.93 -6.43 -33.28
N PRO A 78 6.29 -5.95 -32.20
CA PRO A 78 6.99 -5.32 -31.07
C PRO A 78 8.12 -6.22 -30.58
N PRO A 79 9.29 -5.68 -30.22
CA PRO A 79 10.42 -6.48 -29.77
C PRO A 79 10.05 -7.29 -28.51
N ASP A 80 10.48 -8.56 -28.44
CA ASP A 80 10.25 -9.42 -27.26
C ASP A 80 10.90 -8.78 -26.02
N PRO A 81 10.15 -8.34 -25.02
CA PRO A 81 10.69 -7.68 -23.82
C PRO A 81 11.64 -8.57 -23.01
N LEU A 82 11.66 -9.87 -23.27
CA LEU A 82 12.53 -10.86 -22.62
C LEU A 82 13.80 -11.17 -23.44
N ALA A 83 13.98 -10.56 -24.61
CA ALA A 83 15.09 -10.87 -25.53
C ALA A 83 16.48 -10.73 -24.89
N HIS A 84 16.64 -9.79 -23.95
CA HIS A 84 17.87 -9.53 -23.22
C HIS A 84 18.26 -10.59 -22.20
N LEU A 85 17.34 -11.53 -21.88
CA LEU A 85 17.59 -12.59 -20.90
C LEU A 85 18.29 -13.79 -21.55
N SER A 86 19.11 -14.52 -20.76
CA SER A 86 19.64 -15.81 -21.17
C SER A 86 18.49 -16.78 -21.51
N ALA A 87 18.74 -17.77 -22.41
CA ALA A 87 17.74 -18.72 -22.85
C ALA A 87 17.01 -19.44 -21.68
N ALA A 88 17.79 -19.87 -20.68
CA ALA A 88 17.23 -20.52 -19.48
C ALA A 88 16.29 -19.60 -18.66
N LYS A 89 16.70 -18.34 -18.44
CA LYS A 89 15.88 -17.35 -17.76
C LYS A 89 14.63 -16.98 -18.56
N ARG A 90 14.77 -16.76 -19.85
CA ARG A 90 13.65 -16.48 -20.76
C ARG A 90 12.60 -17.59 -20.71
N LYS A 91 13.01 -18.87 -20.73
CA LYS A 91 12.12 -20.01 -20.55
C LYS A 91 11.36 -19.95 -19.22
N GLN A 92 12.05 -19.64 -18.11
CA GLN A 92 11.41 -19.52 -16.79
C GLN A 92 10.38 -18.38 -16.75
N PHE A 93 10.74 -17.17 -17.26
CA PHE A 93 9.81 -16.05 -17.30
C PHE A 93 8.63 -16.30 -18.22
N LYS A 94 8.84 -16.85 -19.42
CA LYS A 94 7.74 -17.22 -20.34
C LYS A 94 6.76 -18.18 -19.70
N ALA A 95 7.21 -19.15 -18.91
CA ALA A 95 6.35 -20.09 -18.18
C ALA A 95 5.57 -19.44 -17.03
N CYS A 96 6.08 -18.35 -16.44
CA CYS A 96 5.47 -17.67 -15.29
C CYS A 96 4.65 -16.44 -15.66
N LEU A 97 4.93 -15.82 -16.81
CA LEU A 97 4.29 -14.59 -17.27
C LEU A 97 2.75 -14.66 -17.33
N PRO A 98 2.12 -15.77 -17.78
CA PRO A 98 0.66 -15.90 -17.80
C PRO A 98 0.05 -16.21 -16.42
N LYS A 99 0.87 -16.38 -15.38
CA LYS A 99 0.40 -16.74 -14.04
C LYS A 99 0.33 -15.53 -13.14
N THR A 100 -0.80 -15.39 -12.45
CA THR A 100 -0.95 -14.40 -11.38
C THR A 100 -0.62 -15.04 -10.03
N LEU A 101 0.31 -14.45 -9.28
CA LEU A 101 0.68 -14.88 -7.94
C LEU A 101 0.24 -13.83 -6.91
N ARG A 102 -0.13 -14.31 -5.70
CA ARG A 102 -0.54 -13.49 -4.57
C ARG A 102 -0.24 -14.22 -3.26
N ALA A 103 -0.56 -13.62 -2.12
CA ALA A 103 -0.49 -14.31 -0.83
C ALA A 103 -1.19 -15.68 -0.91
N GLY A 104 -0.53 -16.72 -0.41
CA GLY A 104 -1.03 -18.10 -0.49
C GLY A 104 -0.62 -18.86 -1.75
N SER A 105 -0.17 -18.20 -2.83
CA SER A 105 0.31 -18.90 -4.04
C SER A 105 1.54 -19.75 -3.76
N SER A 106 1.65 -20.89 -4.46
CA SER A 106 2.77 -21.83 -4.33
C SER A 106 3.29 -22.31 -5.67
N GLY A 107 4.49 -22.92 -5.68
CA GLY A 107 5.07 -23.55 -6.86
C GLY A 107 6.36 -22.91 -7.36
N THR A 108 6.82 -23.35 -8.55
CA THR A 108 8.12 -22.95 -9.13
C THR A 108 8.19 -21.47 -9.49
N CYS A 109 7.07 -20.87 -9.94
CA CYS A 109 7.03 -19.43 -10.24
C CYS A 109 7.18 -18.57 -8.96
N VAL A 110 6.76 -19.08 -7.80
CA VAL A 110 7.04 -18.39 -6.51
C VAL A 110 8.54 -18.37 -6.21
N THR A 111 9.25 -19.47 -6.50
CA THR A 111 10.71 -19.49 -6.33
C THR A 111 11.41 -18.50 -7.26
N LEU A 112 10.96 -18.36 -8.51
CA LEU A 112 11.45 -17.34 -9.44
C LEU A 112 11.18 -15.94 -8.90
N LEU A 113 9.94 -15.65 -8.48
CA LEU A 113 9.52 -14.39 -7.88
C LEU A 113 10.41 -14.01 -6.70
N GLN A 114 10.57 -14.90 -5.72
CA GLN A 114 11.39 -14.66 -4.52
C GLN A 114 12.86 -14.42 -4.90
N THR A 115 13.36 -15.11 -5.93
CA THR A 115 14.73 -14.92 -6.43
C THR A 115 14.91 -13.50 -6.99
N GLU A 116 14.00 -13.03 -7.81
CA GLU A 116 14.10 -11.70 -8.41
C GLU A 116 13.81 -10.59 -7.39
N LEU A 117 12.84 -10.76 -6.49
CA LEU A 117 12.61 -9.82 -5.36
C LEU A 117 13.82 -9.74 -4.42
N LYS A 118 14.52 -10.86 -4.18
CA LYS A 118 15.77 -10.87 -3.39
C LYS A 118 16.87 -10.07 -4.08
N LYS A 119 17.07 -10.25 -5.39
CA LYS A 119 18.03 -9.46 -6.19
C LYS A 119 17.68 -7.98 -6.19
N ALA A 120 16.40 -7.65 -6.22
CA ALA A 120 15.92 -6.27 -6.16
C ALA A 120 15.96 -5.66 -4.73
N GLY A 121 16.36 -6.42 -3.69
CA GLY A 121 16.48 -5.95 -2.30
C GLY A 121 15.17 -5.92 -1.50
N PHE A 122 14.10 -6.58 -1.99
CA PHE A 122 12.79 -6.58 -1.33
C PHE A 122 12.48 -7.88 -0.55
N TYR A 123 13.23 -8.96 -0.76
CA TYR A 123 13.00 -10.25 -0.10
C TYR A 123 14.29 -10.79 0.53
N PRO A 124 14.67 -10.36 1.75
CA PRO A 124 15.92 -10.77 2.38
C PRO A 124 15.91 -12.20 2.98
N TRP A 125 14.72 -12.82 3.09
CA TRP A 125 14.55 -14.12 3.74
C TRP A 125 14.95 -15.32 2.87
N ALA A 126 14.92 -16.49 3.46
CA ALA A 126 15.11 -17.74 2.74
C ALA A 126 14.00 -17.93 1.69
N LYS A 127 14.37 -18.44 0.52
CA LYS A 127 13.40 -18.77 -0.52
C LYS A 127 12.60 -20.00 -0.13
N THR A 128 11.29 -19.90 -0.37
CA THR A 128 10.34 -20.99 -0.19
C THR A 128 9.62 -21.22 -1.54
N ARG A 129 8.66 -22.13 -1.57
CA ARG A 129 7.76 -22.28 -2.73
C ARG A 129 6.37 -21.71 -2.45
N TYR A 130 6.26 -20.80 -1.48
CA TYR A 130 5.00 -20.26 -0.97
C TYR A 130 5.11 -18.73 -0.75
N VAL A 131 4.10 -17.98 -1.17
CA VAL A 131 4.00 -16.54 -0.91
C VAL A 131 3.39 -16.32 0.47
N SER A 132 4.25 -16.18 1.48
CA SER A 132 3.88 -15.85 2.86
C SER A 132 3.42 -14.40 2.99
N VAL A 133 2.99 -13.98 4.18
CA VAL A 133 2.72 -12.57 4.52
C VAL A 133 3.93 -11.67 4.20
N ALA A 134 5.14 -12.12 4.56
CA ALA A 134 6.37 -11.37 4.23
C ALA A 134 6.57 -11.27 2.70
N GLY A 135 6.26 -12.33 1.96
CA GLY A 135 6.28 -12.33 0.49
C GLY A 135 5.29 -11.36 -0.11
N ALA A 136 4.04 -11.33 0.37
CA ALA A 136 3.02 -10.39 -0.09
C ALA A 136 3.43 -8.93 0.15
N ASN A 137 4.00 -8.62 1.32
CA ASN A 137 4.49 -7.28 1.62
C ASN A 137 5.74 -6.92 0.80
N ALA A 138 6.59 -7.89 0.46
CA ALA A 138 7.71 -7.68 -0.46
C ALA A 138 7.23 -7.31 -1.87
N ILE A 139 6.20 -8.00 -2.39
CA ILE A 139 5.56 -7.70 -3.68
C ILE A 139 5.03 -6.26 -3.67
N LEU A 140 4.21 -5.88 -2.68
CA LEU A 140 3.66 -4.53 -2.55
C LEU A 140 4.75 -3.45 -2.53
N ASN A 141 5.80 -3.66 -1.75
CA ASN A 141 6.91 -2.70 -1.66
C ASN A 141 7.72 -2.63 -2.97
N TYR A 142 7.88 -3.74 -3.68
CA TYR A 142 8.50 -3.76 -5.00
C TYR A 142 7.66 -2.98 -6.02
N GLN A 143 6.35 -3.27 -6.10
CA GLN A 143 5.42 -2.58 -7.00
C GLN A 143 5.47 -1.07 -6.78
N ARG A 144 5.35 -0.59 -5.54
CA ARG A 144 5.48 0.84 -5.20
C ARG A 144 6.78 1.43 -5.69
N SER A 145 7.90 0.73 -5.49
CA SER A 145 9.23 1.21 -5.89
C SER A 145 9.41 1.30 -7.39
N ARG A 146 8.57 0.62 -8.17
CA ARG A 146 8.57 0.65 -9.65
C ARG A 146 7.46 1.51 -10.23
N GLY A 147 6.67 2.18 -9.39
CA GLY A 147 5.53 2.99 -9.82
C GLY A 147 4.38 2.18 -10.42
N LEU A 148 4.33 0.88 -10.14
CA LEU A 148 3.25 -0.01 -10.53
C LEU A 148 2.07 0.12 -9.56
N ASP A 149 0.92 -0.41 -9.93
CA ASP A 149 -0.19 -0.60 -9.01
C ASP A 149 0.22 -1.56 -7.91
N ALA A 150 0.20 -1.07 -6.66
CA ALA A 150 0.61 -1.83 -5.50
C ALA A 150 -0.59 -2.59 -4.92
N ASP A 151 -1.03 -3.59 -5.68
CA ASP A 151 -2.16 -4.46 -5.35
C ASP A 151 -1.75 -5.76 -4.62
N GLY A 152 -0.45 -6.08 -4.64
CA GLY A 152 0.10 -7.31 -4.07
C GLY A 152 -0.07 -8.53 -4.98
N TRP A 153 -0.47 -8.34 -6.25
CA TRP A 153 -0.64 -9.38 -7.24
C TRP A 153 0.46 -9.31 -8.29
N VAL A 154 1.15 -10.40 -8.51
CA VAL A 154 2.20 -10.49 -9.52
C VAL A 154 1.56 -10.89 -10.86
N GLY A 155 0.99 -9.91 -11.55
CA GLY A 155 0.51 -10.03 -12.92
C GLY A 155 1.59 -9.72 -13.96
N LYS A 156 1.19 -9.57 -15.23
CA LYS A 156 2.07 -9.34 -16.39
C LYS A 156 3.05 -8.19 -16.14
N ASP A 157 2.57 -7.03 -15.68
CA ASP A 157 3.41 -5.83 -15.51
C ASP A 157 4.47 -6.02 -14.42
N THR A 158 4.09 -6.67 -13.30
CA THR A 158 5.06 -7.00 -12.23
C THR A 158 6.09 -8.02 -12.73
N TRP A 159 5.68 -9.03 -13.50
CA TRP A 159 6.61 -9.98 -14.11
C TRP A 159 7.57 -9.32 -15.10
N LEU A 160 7.07 -8.43 -15.95
CA LEU A 160 7.91 -7.69 -16.89
C LEU A 160 8.88 -6.78 -16.17
N ALA A 161 8.42 -6.03 -15.16
CA ALA A 161 9.29 -5.18 -14.36
C ALA A 161 10.42 -5.97 -13.67
N LEU A 162 10.13 -7.18 -13.18
CA LEU A 162 11.15 -8.08 -12.61
C LEU A 162 12.13 -8.58 -13.68
N ALA A 163 11.63 -8.96 -14.85
CA ALA A 163 12.44 -9.47 -15.95
C ALA A 163 13.38 -8.42 -16.52
N THR A 164 12.89 -7.21 -16.76
CA THR A 164 13.64 -6.08 -17.34
C THR A 164 14.46 -5.33 -16.31
N LYS A 165 14.36 -5.67 -15.02
CA LYS A 165 14.93 -4.92 -13.90
C LYS A 165 14.52 -3.44 -13.96
N ALA A 166 13.23 -3.20 -14.17
CA ALA A 166 12.67 -1.85 -14.27
C ALA A 166 13.27 -0.91 -13.21
N PRO A 167 13.60 0.33 -13.54
CA PRO A 167 14.22 1.27 -12.61
C PRO A 167 13.27 1.61 -11.46
N THR A 168 13.82 2.04 -10.33
CA THR A 168 13.02 2.65 -9.26
C THR A 168 12.54 4.03 -9.72
N VAL A 169 11.34 4.40 -9.32
CA VAL A 169 10.82 5.76 -9.54
C VAL A 169 11.70 6.83 -8.88
N SER A 170 11.56 8.08 -9.32
CA SER A 170 12.32 9.21 -8.75
C SER A 170 12.14 9.32 -7.22
N LYS A 171 13.19 9.78 -6.55
CA LYS A 171 13.20 10.14 -5.12
C LYS A 171 12.87 11.61 -4.86
N GLU A 172 12.56 12.36 -5.91
CA GLU A 172 12.23 13.76 -5.79
C GLU A 172 10.91 13.94 -5.04
N LEU A 173 10.92 14.90 -4.13
CA LEU A 173 9.70 15.26 -3.42
C LEU A 173 8.85 16.16 -4.31
N PRO A 174 7.52 15.96 -4.34
CA PRO A 174 6.62 16.81 -5.09
C PRO A 174 6.61 18.24 -4.53
N LYS A 175 6.30 19.23 -5.38
CA LYS A 175 6.26 20.65 -5.01
C LYS A 175 5.33 20.92 -3.81
N THR A 176 4.30 20.10 -3.63
CA THR A 176 3.36 20.14 -2.49
C THR A 176 4.03 19.95 -1.12
N CYS A 177 5.23 19.35 -1.06
CA CYS A 177 6.00 19.21 0.17
C CYS A 177 6.81 20.47 0.55
N PHE A 178 7.05 21.39 -0.40
CA PHE A 178 7.88 22.59 -0.18
C PHE A 178 7.02 23.83 0.09
N THR A 179 6.27 23.82 1.21
CA THR A 179 5.39 24.93 1.59
C THR A 179 5.81 25.54 2.92
N LYS A 180 5.25 26.74 3.24
CA LYS A 180 5.43 27.40 4.55
C LYS A 180 4.91 26.49 5.68
N GLY A 181 5.53 26.55 6.85
CA GLY A 181 5.17 25.77 8.02
C GLY A 181 5.84 24.40 8.06
N VAL A 182 5.29 23.51 8.90
CA VAL A 182 5.76 22.13 9.04
C VAL A 182 5.02 21.21 8.07
N VAL A 183 5.78 20.37 7.36
CA VAL A 183 5.24 19.36 6.43
C VAL A 183 5.87 17.99 6.71
N LEU A 184 5.02 16.98 6.87
CA LEU A 184 5.38 15.57 6.85
C LEU A 184 5.12 15.05 5.44
N CYS A 185 6.17 14.82 4.67
CA CYS A 185 6.09 14.34 3.30
C CYS A 185 6.45 12.85 3.26
N VAL A 186 5.48 11.98 2.92
CA VAL A 186 5.64 10.52 2.95
C VAL A 186 5.67 9.97 1.55
N ASP A 187 6.82 9.46 1.16
CA ASP A 187 7.06 8.73 -0.09
C ASP A 187 6.83 7.24 0.11
N GLN A 188 5.76 6.72 -0.48
CA GLN A 188 5.42 5.30 -0.36
C GLN A 188 6.37 4.39 -1.13
N ALA A 189 6.91 4.84 -2.26
CA ALA A 189 7.81 4.06 -3.09
C ALA A 189 9.15 3.78 -2.37
N HIS A 190 9.68 4.79 -1.69
CA HIS A 190 10.94 4.71 -0.97
C HIS A 190 10.77 4.44 0.53
N ARG A 191 9.53 4.39 1.01
CA ARG A 191 9.20 4.13 2.43
C ARG A 191 9.92 5.12 3.36
N THR A 192 9.80 6.39 3.00
CA THR A 192 10.49 7.48 3.67
C THR A 192 9.50 8.57 4.08
N LEU A 193 9.58 9.02 5.32
CA LEU A 193 8.95 10.25 5.79
C LEU A 193 10.05 11.33 5.83
N THR A 194 9.86 12.41 5.07
CA THR A 194 10.70 13.60 5.12
C THR A 194 9.94 14.68 5.91
N TRP A 195 10.54 15.14 6.99
CA TRP A 195 10.03 16.24 7.79
C TRP A 195 10.67 17.55 7.32
N LEU A 196 9.84 18.51 6.88
CA LEU A 196 10.28 19.80 6.35
C LEU A 196 9.75 20.93 7.24
N ARG A 197 10.48 22.05 7.28
CA ARG A 197 10.05 23.32 7.87
C ARG A 197 10.34 24.45 6.90
N ASN A 198 9.30 25.19 6.53
CA ASN A 198 9.39 26.32 5.57
C ASN A 198 10.10 25.92 4.26
N GLY A 199 9.72 24.78 3.69
CA GLY A 199 10.29 24.26 2.45
C GLY A 199 11.72 23.68 2.57
N LYS A 200 12.32 23.68 3.76
CA LYS A 200 13.66 23.10 3.98
C LYS A 200 13.55 21.71 4.62
N VAL A 201 14.26 20.72 4.06
CA VAL A 201 14.36 19.39 4.65
C VAL A 201 15.16 19.48 5.95
N VAL A 202 14.58 19.01 7.05
CA VAL A 202 15.22 18.97 8.38
C VAL A 202 15.65 17.56 8.74
N LYS A 203 14.76 16.56 8.55
CA LYS A 203 15.08 15.16 8.91
C LYS A 203 14.32 14.18 8.04
N LYS A 204 14.91 13.00 7.81
CA LYS A 204 14.30 11.88 7.09
C LYS A 204 14.23 10.66 7.97
N PHE A 205 13.15 9.88 7.84
CA PHE A 205 12.89 8.69 8.63
C PHE A 205 12.49 7.52 7.72
N LYS A 206 12.97 6.33 8.04
CA LYS A 206 12.43 5.10 7.43
C LYS A 206 11.06 4.81 8.03
N VAL A 207 10.10 4.45 7.19
CA VAL A 207 8.74 4.14 7.62
C VAL A 207 8.27 2.80 7.07
N ARG A 208 7.38 2.15 7.81
CA ARG A 208 6.58 1.02 7.33
C ARG A 208 5.16 1.52 7.12
N LEU A 209 4.61 1.18 5.97
CA LEU A 209 3.29 1.63 5.52
C LEU A 209 2.28 0.49 5.52
N GLY A 210 1.06 0.81 5.18
CA GLY A 210 -0.01 -0.15 4.99
C GLY A 210 0.32 -1.17 3.91
N GLY A 211 -0.24 -2.38 4.03
CA GLY A 211 -0.02 -3.47 3.09
C GLY A 211 -0.85 -4.69 3.47
N TYR A 212 -0.35 -5.89 3.18
CA TYR A 212 -1.06 -7.12 3.44
C TYR A 212 -0.99 -7.47 4.94
N ALA A 213 -2.14 -7.43 5.60
CA ALA A 213 -2.28 -7.66 7.03
C ALA A 213 -3.62 -8.33 7.36
N GLN A 214 -3.71 -8.88 8.57
CA GLN A 214 -4.94 -9.48 9.09
C GLN A 214 -5.78 -8.41 9.80
N HIS A 215 -7.05 -8.30 9.45
CA HIS A 215 -7.98 -7.40 10.13
C HIS A 215 -8.17 -7.82 11.59
N ALA A 216 -8.06 -6.90 12.52
CA ALA A 216 -8.00 -7.21 13.95
C ALA A 216 -9.25 -7.94 14.47
N LYS A 217 -10.45 -7.53 14.03
CA LYS A 217 -11.74 -8.09 14.51
C LYS A 217 -12.20 -9.30 13.68
N THR A 218 -12.05 -9.25 12.35
CA THR A 218 -12.60 -10.31 11.46
C THR A 218 -11.60 -11.41 11.14
N HIS A 219 -10.32 -11.21 11.46
CA HIS A 219 -9.21 -12.11 11.14
C HIS A 219 -9.03 -12.38 9.63
N ILE A 220 -9.69 -11.60 8.77
CA ILE A 220 -9.54 -11.70 7.31
C ILE A 220 -8.27 -11.00 6.86
N TRP A 221 -7.48 -11.69 6.05
CA TRP A 221 -6.27 -11.16 5.42
C TRP A 221 -6.62 -10.34 4.17
N ARG A 222 -6.18 -9.11 4.13
CA ARG A 222 -6.40 -8.22 2.98
C ARG A 222 -5.32 -7.13 2.89
N ASN A 223 -5.34 -6.37 1.79
CA ASN A 223 -4.52 -5.17 1.67
C ASN A 223 -5.17 -3.99 2.41
N PHE A 224 -4.37 -3.28 3.21
CA PHE A 224 -4.72 -2.05 3.93
C PHE A 224 -3.81 -0.93 3.44
N PRO A 225 -4.15 -0.24 2.36
CA PRO A 225 -3.27 0.78 1.79
C PRO A 225 -3.14 1.99 2.73
N THR A 226 -1.96 2.61 2.75
CA THR A 226 -1.84 3.98 3.24
C THR A 226 -2.40 4.91 2.17
N ALA A 227 -3.38 5.75 2.52
CA ALA A 227 -4.05 6.62 1.57
C ALA A 227 -3.08 7.69 1.01
N ASN A 228 -3.10 7.91 -0.31
CA ASN A 228 -2.46 9.05 -0.94
C ASN A 228 -3.32 10.31 -0.76
N GLY A 229 -2.71 11.45 -0.57
CA GLY A 229 -3.42 12.71 -0.44
C GLY A 229 -2.69 13.74 0.42
N THR A 230 -3.40 14.81 0.75
CA THR A 230 -2.90 15.89 1.60
C THR A 230 -3.91 16.18 2.70
N TRP A 231 -3.45 16.09 3.91
CA TRP A 231 -4.23 16.30 5.13
C TRP A 231 -3.54 17.28 6.06
N LYS A 232 -4.17 17.56 7.19
CA LYS A 232 -3.58 18.30 8.32
C LYS A 232 -3.59 17.43 9.57
N VAL A 233 -2.57 17.57 10.39
CA VAL A 233 -2.59 16.98 11.73
C VAL A 233 -3.73 17.62 12.52
N TYR A 234 -4.67 16.80 12.99
CA TYR A 234 -5.85 17.27 13.72
C TYR A 234 -5.77 16.97 15.22
N ASP A 235 -5.02 15.95 15.62
CA ASP A 235 -4.84 15.58 17.03
C ASP A 235 -3.49 14.89 17.27
N LYS A 236 -3.06 14.89 18.54
CA LYS A 236 -1.81 14.27 18.98
C LYS A 236 -1.99 13.66 20.36
N GLN A 237 -1.72 12.37 20.50
CA GLN A 237 -1.85 11.63 21.74
C GLN A 237 -0.61 10.78 22.01
N VAL A 238 -0.13 10.80 23.26
CA VAL A 238 1.03 9.99 23.66
C VAL A 238 0.68 8.50 23.64
N ASN A 239 -0.52 8.16 24.08
CA ASN A 239 -1.00 6.77 24.18
C ASN A 239 -2.49 6.70 23.89
N PRO A 240 -2.91 6.85 22.61
CA PRO A 240 -4.33 6.79 22.27
C PRO A 240 -4.92 5.41 22.55
N ALA A 241 -6.17 5.39 22.98
CA ALA A 241 -6.98 4.18 22.97
C ALA A 241 -7.29 3.78 21.52
N SER A 242 -7.29 2.50 21.23
CA SER A 242 -7.69 1.96 19.95
C SER A 242 -8.72 0.86 20.15
N GLU A 243 -9.88 1.02 19.52
CA GLU A 243 -10.91 -0.02 19.52
C GLU A 243 -10.46 -1.32 18.85
N ASN A 244 -9.52 -1.23 17.90
CA ASN A 244 -9.07 -2.38 17.15
C ASN A 244 -7.83 -3.06 17.75
N TYR A 245 -6.97 -2.31 18.46
CA TYR A 245 -5.65 -2.79 18.89
C TYR A 245 -5.37 -2.61 20.38
N GLY A 246 -6.32 -2.03 21.12
CA GLY A 246 -6.18 -1.74 22.54
C GLY A 246 -5.35 -0.49 22.86
N SER A 247 -5.18 -0.22 24.14
CA SER A 247 -4.35 0.87 24.64
C SER A 247 -2.86 0.56 24.44
N GLY A 248 -2.05 1.56 24.13
CA GLY A 248 -0.61 1.40 23.95
C GLY A 248 -0.15 0.83 22.61
N ALA A 249 -1.07 0.54 21.71
CA ALA A 249 -0.75 -0.01 20.39
C ALA A 249 -0.07 1.02 19.46
N MET A 250 -0.34 2.31 19.66
CA MET A 250 0.11 3.39 18.77
C MET A 250 0.74 4.56 19.56
N PRO A 251 1.85 4.36 20.29
CA PRO A 251 2.45 5.41 21.09
C PRO A 251 2.95 6.59 20.24
N TYR A 252 2.82 7.80 20.78
CA TYR A 252 3.21 9.06 20.15
C TYR A 252 2.53 9.29 18.79
N SER A 253 1.22 9.11 18.76
CA SER A 253 0.38 9.28 17.59
C SER A 253 0.24 10.74 17.19
N THR A 254 0.56 11.01 15.92
CA THR A 254 0.28 12.25 15.20
C THR A 254 -0.80 11.93 14.18
N MET A 255 -2.03 12.34 14.47
CA MET A 255 -3.25 11.93 13.75
C MET A 255 -3.53 12.90 12.60
N PHE A 256 -3.69 12.39 11.38
CA PHE A 256 -3.89 13.21 10.19
C PHE A 256 -5.04 12.76 9.29
N TYR A 257 -5.47 11.51 9.42
CA TYR A 257 -6.56 10.92 8.65
C TYR A 257 -7.32 9.93 9.57
N PRO A 258 -8.63 9.74 9.43
CA PRO A 258 -9.36 8.75 10.21
C PRO A 258 -8.64 7.39 10.16
N ASP A 259 -8.31 6.84 11.33
CA ASP A 259 -7.59 5.57 11.52
C ASP A 259 -6.18 5.46 10.89
N MET A 260 -5.58 6.58 10.41
CA MET A 260 -4.19 6.60 9.92
C MET A 260 -3.37 7.66 10.64
N TYR A 261 -2.34 7.22 11.36
CA TYR A 261 -1.48 8.06 12.18
C TYR A 261 -0.01 7.83 11.87
N VAL A 262 0.83 8.83 12.13
CA VAL A 262 2.27 8.62 12.28
C VAL A 262 2.53 8.27 13.72
N HIS A 263 3.06 7.07 14.02
CA HIS A 263 3.26 6.63 15.40
C HIS A 263 4.42 5.63 15.54
N TYR A 264 4.91 5.43 16.76
CA TYR A 264 5.86 4.36 17.06
C TYR A 264 5.23 2.99 16.86
N SER A 265 6.00 2.05 16.30
CA SER A 265 5.62 0.66 16.18
C SER A 265 6.74 -0.27 16.61
N SER A 266 6.57 -0.92 17.76
CA SER A 266 7.47 -1.96 18.23
C SER A 266 7.54 -3.15 17.26
N GLY A 267 6.43 -3.46 16.59
CA GLY A 267 6.38 -4.48 15.54
C GLY A 267 7.27 -4.12 14.34
N PHE A 268 7.30 -2.84 13.91
CA PHE A 268 8.22 -2.41 12.86
C PHE A 268 9.68 -2.52 13.30
N ASN A 269 9.98 -2.13 14.54
CA ASN A 269 11.32 -2.26 15.11
C ASN A 269 11.80 -3.72 15.12
N ARG A 270 10.91 -4.66 15.46
CA ARG A 270 11.25 -6.09 15.65
C ARG A 270 11.35 -6.86 14.33
N VAL A 271 10.39 -6.71 13.41
CA VAL A 271 10.28 -7.56 12.22
C VAL A 271 10.43 -6.80 10.89
N GLY A 272 10.67 -5.49 10.94
CA GLY A 272 10.86 -4.68 9.74
C GLY A 272 9.70 -4.80 8.75
N TYR A 273 10.04 -5.00 7.49
CA TYR A 273 9.08 -5.07 6.38
C TYR A 273 8.47 -6.46 6.15
N ALA A 274 8.73 -7.45 7.02
CA ALA A 274 8.06 -8.75 6.97
C ALA A 274 6.54 -8.65 7.22
N GLN A 275 6.14 -7.59 7.93
CA GLN A 275 4.74 -7.23 8.15
C GLN A 275 4.48 -5.81 7.65
N SER A 276 3.21 -5.44 7.50
CA SER A 276 2.77 -4.07 7.20
C SER A 276 2.05 -3.45 8.39
N SER A 277 1.67 -2.17 8.23
CA SER A 277 0.63 -1.56 9.05
C SER A 277 -0.75 -1.78 8.43
N HIS A 278 -1.80 -1.32 9.11
CA HIS A 278 -3.17 -1.26 8.61
C HIS A 278 -3.51 0.12 8.03
N GLY A 279 -2.53 0.77 7.40
CA GLY A 279 -2.65 2.10 6.81
C GLY A 279 -1.79 3.16 7.50
N CYS A 280 -1.48 3.01 8.77
CA CYS A 280 -0.62 3.95 9.52
C CYS A 280 0.79 4.06 8.94
N VAL A 281 1.43 5.19 9.20
CA VAL A 281 2.85 5.44 8.95
C VAL A 281 3.64 5.06 10.21
N ASN A 282 4.17 3.84 10.24
CA ASN A 282 4.90 3.33 11.39
C ASN A 282 6.35 3.82 11.45
N ILE A 283 6.78 4.26 12.61
CA ILE A 283 8.16 4.63 12.94
C ILE A 283 8.75 3.50 13.79
N GLY A 284 9.87 2.91 13.35
CA GLY A 284 10.48 1.77 14.06
C GLY A 284 11.35 2.15 15.25
N LYS A 285 11.85 3.38 15.33
CA LYS A 285 12.68 3.86 16.42
C LYS A 285 11.90 4.80 17.32
N LEU A 286 11.80 4.45 18.62
CA LEU A 286 11.02 5.23 19.59
C LEU A 286 11.46 6.70 19.69
N SER A 287 12.76 6.95 19.71
CA SER A 287 13.29 8.33 19.78
C SER A 287 12.92 9.17 18.54
N ASP A 288 12.78 8.55 17.37
CA ASP A 288 12.35 9.23 16.15
C ASP A 288 10.86 9.55 16.18
N ALA A 289 10.03 8.62 16.69
CA ALA A 289 8.59 8.89 16.89
C ALA A 289 8.35 10.01 17.89
N ILE A 290 9.06 10.01 19.01
CA ILE A 290 9.02 11.09 20.02
C ILE A 290 9.45 12.42 19.39
N TRP A 291 10.50 12.43 18.58
CA TRP A 291 10.97 13.63 17.91
C TRP A 291 9.92 14.18 16.94
N ILE A 292 9.33 13.33 16.09
CA ILE A 292 8.24 13.71 15.17
C ILE A 292 7.06 14.28 15.96
N PHE A 293 6.62 13.57 17.00
CA PHE A 293 5.51 13.98 17.83
C PHE A 293 5.75 15.36 18.46
N LYS A 294 6.92 15.61 19.06
CA LYS A 294 7.25 16.88 19.70
C LYS A 294 7.36 18.05 18.71
N ASN A 295 7.91 17.81 17.52
CA ASN A 295 8.23 18.87 16.56
C ASN A 295 7.13 19.13 15.53
N THR A 296 6.06 18.32 15.48
CA THR A 296 4.95 18.47 14.55
C THR A 296 3.76 19.12 15.27
N PRO A 297 3.40 20.38 14.95
CA PRO A 297 2.23 21.03 15.57
C PRO A 297 0.91 20.50 14.97
N ILE A 298 -0.20 20.70 15.68
CA ILE A 298 -1.54 20.57 15.12
C ILE A 298 -1.65 21.56 13.96
N GLY A 299 -2.37 21.19 12.90
CA GLY A 299 -2.45 21.95 11.65
C GLY A 299 -1.28 21.74 10.69
N ALA A 300 -0.19 21.03 11.09
CA ALA A 300 0.89 20.67 10.18
C ALA A 300 0.38 19.86 8.99
N LYS A 301 0.92 20.14 7.79
CA LYS A 301 0.56 19.40 6.59
C LYS A 301 1.16 17.99 6.61
N VAL A 302 0.37 17.00 6.21
CA VAL A 302 0.82 15.64 5.91
C VAL A 302 0.49 15.35 4.46
N HIS A 303 1.51 15.15 3.62
CA HIS A 303 1.35 14.79 2.22
C HIS A 303 1.92 13.40 1.97
N ILE A 304 1.07 12.50 1.52
CA ILE A 304 1.42 11.11 1.21
C ILE A 304 1.24 10.89 -0.28
N PHE A 305 2.27 10.35 -0.93
CA PHE A 305 2.26 10.16 -2.37
C PHE A 305 2.95 8.85 -2.78
N SER A 306 2.53 8.33 -3.93
CA SER A 306 3.16 7.20 -4.62
C SER A 306 3.60 7.70 -6.00
N PRO A 307 4.90 7.89 -6.24
CA PRO A 307 5.40 8.19 -7.56
C PRO A 307 4.99 7.09 -8.54
N ARG A 308 4.57 7.47 -9.74
CA ARG A 308 4.29 6.53 -10.84
C ARG A 308 5.52 6.41 -11.73
N ALA A 309 5.68 5.29 -12.41
CA ALA A 309 6.63 5.17 -13.50
C ALA A 309 6.26 6.22 -14.57
N THR A 310 7.24 6.97 -15.03
CA THR A 310 7.07 7.77 -16.26
C THR A 310 7.00 6.82 -17.42
N ALA A 311 5.96 6.96 -18.23
CA ALA A 311 5.78 6.18 -19.45
C ALA A 311 6.90 6.48 -20.43
#